data_673b158643bebe1b1ce89954ae25eb90
#
_entry.id   673b158643bebe1b1ce89954ae25eb90
#
_cell.length_a   1.000
_cell.length_b   1.000
_cell.length_c   1.000
_cell.angle_alpha   90.00
_cell.angle_beta   90.00
_cell.angle_gamma   90.00
#
_symmetry.space_group_name_H-M   'P 1'
#
loop_
_entity.id
_entity.type
_entity.pdbx_description
1 polymer ?
#
loop_
_entity_poly.entity_id
_entity_poly.type
_entity_poly.pdbx_seq_one_letter_code
_entity_poly.pdbx_strand_id
1 'polypeptide(L)'
;MKTIENYNIKIYTDNIEDNAVEQIKELMSIDVFRKCKIRIMPDVHAGAGCVIGFTGNLGERIIPNIVGVDIGCGIYVRPFVCIKDIDWHALNEFILHNIPSGHGHRNATSAPLPDKYMDGYREAKEIVKALRCNRDLKDNKRLYKLIGTLGGGNHFIEVDRDEVGLYYLVIHTGSRNLGKQVADIYQKLAIKCQLGWAELMEVKEQMIAEYKAAGRKSELREAIRQLHCSFKTKKPAVPQELSYLEGRYRDDYLNDMRLCQRWAEINRQMIAELITDWLVAQGSADISTCEEKPFESVHNYIGLDNIIRKGAIAAYEGQKCIIPLNMRDGSLICIGRGNTDWNCSAPHGAGRIMSRKQAFNSISLDDYAKSMQGIYTESVNEETKDESPMAYKPKDEIIGNIKDTVNIVNVIKPVYNFKAAE
;
A
#
# COMPACT_ATOMS: atom_id res chain seq x y z
N MET A 1 -7.87 -5.18 24.38
CA MET A 1 -8.67 -4.17 23.62
C MET A 1 -8.82 -2.91 24.46
N LYS A 2 -8.41 -1.76 23.94
CA LYS A 2 -8.52 -0.46 24.62
C LYS A 2 -9.59 0.38 23.91
N THR A 3 -10.49 1.00 24.69
CA THR A 3 -11.47 1.98 24.20
C THR A 3 -11.08 3.34 24.75
N ILE A 4 -11.15 4.38 23.92
CA ILE A 4 -10.90 5.74 24.38
C ILE A 4 -12.25 6.41 24.62
N GLU A 5 -12.56 6.66 25.88
CA GLU A 5 -13.80 7.32 26.31
C GLU A 5 -13.94 8.70 25.64
N ASN A 6 -15.18 9.08 25.31
CA ASN A 6 -15.56 10.30 24.58
C ASN A 6 -15.22 10.32 23.08
N TYR A 7 -14.59 9.26 22.52
CA TYR A 7 -14.34 9.11 21.08
C TYR A 7 -14.79 7.71 20.63
N ASN A 8 -15.26 7.60 19.41
CA ASN A 8 -15.61 6.31 18.82
C ASN A 8 -14.37 5.58 18.28
N ILE A 9 -13.37 5.39 19.17
CA ILE A 9 -12.08 4.76 18.83
C ILE A 9 -11.92 3.48 19.63
N LYS A 10 -11.60 2.38 18.93
CA LYS A 10 -11.20 1.10 19.53
C LYS A 10 -9.83 0.69 18.99
N ILE A 11 -8.98 0.17 19.87
CA ILE A 11 -7.66 -0.37 19.56
C ILE A 11 -7.69 -1.87 19.89
N TYR A 12 -7.43 -2.71 18.91
CA TYR A 12 -7.60 -4.17 19.03
C TYR A 12 -6.32 -4.90 19.48
N THR A 13 -5.45 -4.21 20.19
CA THR A 13 -4.29 -4.79 20.88
C THR A 13 -3.99 -4.05 22.15
N ASP A 14 -3.32 -4.71 23.09
CA ASP A 14 -2.74 -4.08 24.28
C ASP A 14 -1.24 -3.78 24.08
N ASN A 15 -0.61 -4.38 23.08
CA ASN A 15 0.79 -4.19 22.69
C ASN A 15 0.91 -3.08 21.63
N ILE A 16 1.06 -1.83 22.09
CA ILE A 16 1.17 -0.64 21.26
C ILE A 16 2.30 0.24 21.79
N GLU A 17 3.17 0.72 20.89
CA GLU A 17 4.27 1.62 21.23
C GLU A 17 3.79 3.04 21.57
N ASP A 18 4.55 3.74 22.44
CA ASP A 18 4.21 5.08 22.93
C ASP A 18 4.01 6.09 21.80
N ASN A 19 4.86 6.08 20.78
CA ASN A 19 4.75 6.97 19.63
C ASN A 19 3.43 6.78 18.86
N ALA A 20 2.95 5.55 18.74
CA ALA A 20 1.66 5.28 18.12
C ALA A 20 0.49 5.77 18.98
N VAL A 21 0.60 5.64 20.31
CA VAL A 21 -0.39 6.20 21.25
C VAL A 21 -0.45 7.72 21.13
N GLU A 22 0.69 8.40 21.02
CA GLU A 22 0.74 9.85 20.84
C GLU A 22 0.11 10.28 19.52
N GLN A 23 0.38 9.60 18.43
CA GLN A 23 -0.26 9.86 17.14
C GLN A 23 -1.78 9.69 17.20
N ILE A 24 -2.29 8.67 17.90
CA ILE A 24 -3.74 8.49 18.10
C ILE A 24 -4.32 9.64 18.92
N LYS A 25 -3.63 10.11 19.97
CA LYS A 25 -4.07 11.27 20.77
C LYS A 25 -4.09 12.55 19.93
N GLU A 26 -3.12 12.74 19.04
CA GLU A 26 -3.10 13.88 18.13
C GLU A 26 -4.33 13.89 17.20
N LEU A 27 -4.68 12.73 16.61
CA LEU A 27 -5.92 12.60 15.81
C LEU A 27 -7.15 13.04 16.61
N MET A 28 -7.24 12.68 17.90
CA MET A 28 -8.36 13.03 18.75
C MET A 28 -8.49 14.54 19.01
N SER A 29 -7.39 15.29 18.94
CA SER A 29 -7.39 16.75 19.12
C SER A 29 -8.04 17.51 17.94
N ILE A 30 -8.29 16.84 16.83
CA ILE A 30 -8.74 17.44 15.56
C ILE A 30 -10.22 17.16 15.35
N ASP A 31 -11.00 18.23 15.09
CA ASP A 31 -12.47 18.14 14.95
C ASP A 31 -12.95 17.16 13.86
N VAL A 32 -12.16 16.99 12.79
CA VAL A 32 -12.46 16.04 11.71
C VAL A 32 -12.70 14.63 12.22
N PHE A 33 -11.98 14.21 13.27
CA PHE A 33 -12.05 12.86 13.82
C PHE A 33 -13.10 12.66 14.93
N ARG A 34 -13.64 13.72 15.50
CA ARG A 34 -14.57 13.63 16.66
C ARG A 34 -15.80 12.76 16.42
N LYS A 35 -16.32 12.75 15.21
CA LYS A 35 -17.51 11.97 14.82
C LYS A 35 -17.17 10.68 14.06
N CYS A 36 -15.89 10.41 13.83
CA CYS A 36 -15.46 9.27 13.04
C CYS A 36 -15.44 8.01 13.86
N LYS A 37 -15.94 6.91 13.29
CA LYS A 37 -15.75 5.58 13.82
C LYS A 37 -14.36 5.10 13.41
N ILE A 38 -13.40 5.19 14.36
CA ILE A 38 -12.01 4.80 14.13
C ILE A 38 -11.76 3.44 14.77
N ARG A 39 -11.11 2.57 14.00
CA ARG A 39 -10.70 1.24 14.44
C ARG A 39 -9.23 1.04 14.11
N ILE A 40 -8.45 0.70 15.13
CA ILE A 40 -7.01 0.51 15.04
C ILE A 40 -6.70 -0.98 15.14
N MET A 41 -6.10 -1.52 14.10
CA MET A 41 -5.82 -2.95 13.93
C MET A 41 -4.71 -3.44 14.89
N PRO A 42 -4.64 -4.76 15.16
CA PRO A 42 -3.65 -5.33 16.09
C PRO A 42 -2.19 -5.12 15.70
N ASP A 43 -1.90 -4.97 14.42
CA ASP A 43 -0.57 -4.72 13.85
C ASP A 43 -0.11 -3.26 13.94
N VAL A 44 -0.81 -2.44 14.73
CA VAL A 44 -0.55 -1.01 14.88
C VAL A 44 0.89 -0.70 15.25
N HIS A 45 1.44 0.30 14.55
CA HIS A 45 2.72 0.95 14.85
C HIS A 45 2.73 2.38 14.32
N ALA A 46 3.72 3.19 14.72
CA ALA A 46 3.82 4.57 14.26
C ALA A 46 4.04 4.66 12.74
N GLY A 47 3.42 5.64 12.11
CA GLY A 47 3.50 5.89 10.68
C GLY A 47 3.60 7.37 10.34
N ALA A 48 3.85 7.71 9.08
CA ALA A 48 3.88 9.11 8.63
C ALA A 48 2.46 9.72 8.70
N GLY A 49 2.29 10.77 9.49
CA GLY A 49 1.03 11.51 9.66
C GLY A 49 -0.08 10.79 10.41
N CYS A 50 -0.05 9.46 10.52
CA CYS A 50 -1.03 8.65 11.25
C CYS A 50 -0.48 7.24 11.44
N VAL A 51 -0.93 6.55 12.47
CA VAL A 51 -0.57 5.14 12.71
C VAL A 51 -0.90 4.24 11.52
N ILE A 52 -0.07 3.24 11.30
CA ILE A 52 -0.38 2.08 10.45
C ILE A 52 -1.38 1.19 11.21
N GLY A 53 -2.29 0.52 10.50
CA GLY A 53 -3.41 -0.21 11.10
C GLY A 53 -4.66 0.67 11.31
N PHE A 54 -4.67 1.89 10.77
CA PHE A 54 -5.82 2.80 10.88
C PHE A 54 -6.95 2.42 9.92
N THR A 55 -8.19 2.41 10.44
CA THR A 55 -9.41 2.39 9.62
C THR A 55 -10.43 3.42 10.12
N GLY A 56 -11.06 4.13 9.20
CA GLY A 56 -12.05 5.14 9.55
C GLY A 56 -12.68 5.81 8.34
N ASN A 57 -13.83 6.45 8.54
CA ASN A 57 -14.51 7.23 7.51
C ASN A 57 -14.55 8.71 7.93
N LEU A 58 -13.94 9.57 7.14
CA LEU A 58 -13.88 11.02 7.39
C LEU A 58 -15.02 11.81 6.72
N GLY A 59 -16.04 11.11 6.22
CA GLY A 59 -17.18 11.72 5.54
C GLY A 59 -16.77 12.40 4.23
N GLU A 60 -17.07 13.68 4.10
CA GLU A 60 -16.77 14.48 2.90
C GLU A 60 -15.32 14.98 2.83
N ARG A 61 -14.46 14.53 3.76
CA ARG A 61 -13.06 14.94 3.85
C ARG A 61 -12.12 13.78 3.57
N ILE A 62 -10.98 14.08 2.99
CA ILE A 62 -9.90 13.10 2.78
C ILE A 62 -8.56 13.73 3.16
N ILE A 63 -7.78 13.01 3.94
CA ILE A 63 -6.40 13.35 4.26
C ILE A 63 -5.50 12.37 3.49
N PRO A 64 -4.78 12.80 2.43
CA PRO A 64 -3.97 11.90 1.63
C PRO A 64 -2.92 11.12 2.44
N ASN A 65 -2.29 11.73 3.44
CA ASN A 65 -1.33 11.06 4.32
C ASN A 65 -1.93 9.90 5.13
N ILE A 66 -3.25 9.93 5.39
CA ILE A 66 -3.93 8.83 6.11
C ILE A 66 -4.23 7.64 5.19
N VAL A 67 -4.17 7.83 3.89
CA VAL A 67 -4.20 6.70 2.93
C VAL A 67 -2.82 6.04 2.86
N GLY A 68 -1.76 6.84 2.89
CA GLY A 68 -0.37 6.42 2.81
C GLY A 68 0.25 6.73 1.46
N VAL A 69 1.59 6.68 1.41
CA VAL A 69 2.35 7.06 0.22
C VAL A 69 2.43 5.96 -0.84
N ASP A 70 2.34 4.69 -0.44
CA ASP A 70 2.26 3.57 -1.39
C ASP A 70 0.79 3.18 -1.60
N ILE A 71 0.09 4.02 -2.39
CA ILE A 71 -1.33 3.84 -2.68
C ILE A 71 -1.56 2.50 -3.37
N GLY A 72 -2.50 1.71 -2.85
CA GLY A 72 -2.86 0.42 -3.43
C GLY A 72 -1.79 -0.66 -3.28
N CYS A 73 -0.84 -0.49 -2.35
CA CYS A 73 0.04 -1.57 -1.95
C CYS A 73 -0.79 -2.78 -1.49
N GLY A 74 -0.33 -3.97 -1.77
CA GLY A 74 -1.08 -5.18 -1.47
C GLY A 74 -0.33 -6.44 -1.83
N ILE A 75 -0.96 -7.55 -1.53
CA ILE A 75 -0.41 -8.88 -1.72
C ILE A 75 -1.29 -9.64 -2.71
N TYR A 76 -0.68 -10.13 -3.78
CA TYR A 76 -1.29 -11.04 -4.73
C TYR A 76 -0.83 -12.47 -4.44
N VAL A 77 -1.78 -13.40 -4.40
CA VAL A 77 -1.55 -14.81 -4.13
C VAL A 77 -1.99 -15.63 -5.32
N ARG A 78 -1.07 -16.43 -5.87
CA ARG A 78 -1.35 -17.36 -6.95
C ARG A 78 -1.04 -18.79 -6.52
N PRO A 79 -2.06 -19.60 -6.24
CA PRO A 79 -1.88 -21.03 -5.97
C PRO A 79 -1.43 -21.79 -7.22
N PHE A 80 -0.63 -22.84 -7.03
CA PHE A 80 -0.24 -23.75 -8.10
C PHE A 80 0.12 -25.14 -7.58
N VAL A 81 -0.04 -26.14 -8.42
CA VAL A 81 0.40 -27.53 -8.11
C VAL A 81 1.86 -27.66 -8.49
N CYS A 82 2.70 -28.08 -7.56
CA CYS A 82 4.10 -28.39 -7.83
C CYS A 82 4.19 -29.85 -8.32
N ILE A 83 4.66 -30.05 -9.57
CA ILE A 83 4.74 -31.36 -10.22
C ILE A 83 6.17 -31.91 -10.29
N LYS A 84 7.16 -31.04 -10.05
CA LYS A 84 8.58 -31.38 -9.99
C LYS A 84 9.26 -30.41 -9.04
N ASP A 85 10.30 -30.86 -8.36
CA ASP A 85 11.11 -30.04 -7.47
C ASP A 85 11.60 -28.77 -8.18
N ILE A 86 11.41 -27.64 -7.51
CA ILE A 86 11.80 -26.31 -8.02
C ILE A 86 13.28 -26.10 -7.69
N ASP A 87 14.05 -25.74 -8.70
CA ASP A 87 15.41 -25.22 -8.51
C ASP A 87 15.32 -23.77 -8.00
N TRP A 88 15.46 -23.62 -6.67
CA TRP A 88 15.34 -22.31 -6.03
C TRP A 88 16.43 -21.33 -6.42
N HIS A 89 17.64 -21.83 -6.70
CA HIS A 89 18.72 -20.98 -7.19
C HIS A 89 18.41 -20.43 -8.58
N ALA A 90 17.97 -21.29 -9.50
CA ALA A 90 17.56 -20.87 -10.83
C ALA A 90 16.35 -19.90 -10.79
N LEU A 91 15.40 -20.10 -9.86
CA LEU A 91 14.30 -19.16 -9.66
C LEU A 91 14.83 -17.81 -9.16
N ASN A 92 15.76 -17.80 -8.21
CA ASN A 92 16.36 -16.58 -7.69
C ASN A 92 17.06 -15.78 -8.80
N GLU A 93 17.86 -16.45 -9.62
CA GLU A 93 18.53 -15.86 -10.79
C GLU A 93 17.51 -15.30 -11.80
N PHE A 94 16.43 -16.06 -12.06
CA PHE A 94 15.36 -15.57 -12.94
C PHE A 94 14.73 -14.28 -12.40
N ILE A 95 14.42 -14.22 -11.10
CA ILE A 95 13.84 -13.03 -10.45
C ILE A 95 14.80 -11.85 -10.54
N LEU A 96 16.07 -12.04 -10.20
CA LEU A 96 17.09 -11.00 -10.26
C LEU A 96 17.24 -10.38 -11.65
N HIS A 97 17.17 -11.19 -12.71
CA HIS A 97 17.35 -10.73 -14.09
C HIS A 97 16.07 -10.14 -14.69
N ASN A 98 14.87 -10.64 -14.33
CA ASN A 98 13.63 -10.33 -15.02
C ASN A 98 12.67 -9.42 -14.22
N ILE A 99 12.88 -9.25 -12.91
CA ILE A 99 12.01 -8.45 -12.05
C ILE A 99 12.86 -7.38 -11.34
N PRO A 100 13.00 -6.19 -11.94
CA PRO A 100 13.75 -5.10 -11.31
C PRO A 100 13.23 -4.79 -9.90
N SER A 101 14.13 -4.62 -8.96
CA SER A 101 13.83 -4.37 -7.54
C SER A 101 14.51 -3.09 -7.05
N GLY A 102 14.25 -2.67 -5.80
CA GLY A 102 14.76 -1.41 -5.26
C GLY A 102 14.39 -0.20 -6.13
N HIS A 103 15.37 0.57 -6.51
CA HIS A 103 15.24 1.70 -7.44
C HIS A 103 15.26 1.29 -8.92
N GLY A 104 15.40 0.01 -9.22
CA GLY A 104 15.44 -0.55 -10.58
C GLY A 104 14.16 -0.28 -11.38
N HIS A 105 14.31 -0.27 -12.69
CA HIS A 105 13.22 -0.14 -13.65
C HIS A 105 13.50 -0.97 -14.91
N ARG A 106 12.46 -1.30 -15.65
CA ARG A 106 12.61 -2.07 -16.89
C ARG A 106 13.29 -1.23 -17.98
N ASN A 107 14.13 -1.88 -18.74
CA ASN A 107 14.67 -1.34 -19.99
C ASN A 107 14.79 -2.47 -21.03
N ALA A 108 15.01 -2.10 -22.27
CA ALA A 108 15.03 -3.05 -23.39
C ALA A 108 16.17 -4.10 -23.32
N THR A 109 17.16 -3.89 -22.48
CA THR A 109 18.36 -4.73 -22.41
C THR A 109 18.46 -5.53 -21.12
N SER A 110 18.08 -4.95 -19.97
CA SER A 110 18.27 -5.57 -18.65
C SER A 110 17.06 -6.36 -18.15
N ALA A 111 15.86 -6.01 -18.55
CA ALA A 111 14.63 -6.72 -18.16
C ALA A 111 13.55 -6.45 -19.22
N PRO A 112 13.69 -6.99 -20.45
CA PRO A 112 12.72 -6.80 -21.49
C PRO A 112 11.39 -7.42 -21.09
N LEU A 113 10.29 -6.77 -21.46
CA LEU A 113 8.96 -7.30 -21.24
C LEU A 113 8.55 -8.11 -22.49
N PRO A 114 8.27 -9.43 -22.35
CA PRO A 114 7.76 -10.22 -23.45
C PRO A 114 6.45 -9.67 -24.03
N ASP A 115 6.23 -9.88 -25.35
CA ASP A 115 5.09 -9.31 -26.08
C ASP A 115 3.73 -9.64 -25.47
N LYS A 116 3.57 -10.82 -24.87
CA LYS A 116 2.32 -11.26 -24.23
C LYS A 116 1.88 -10.39 -23.05
N TYR A 117 2.79 -9.62 -22.44
CA TYR A 117 2.46 -8.71 -21.33
C TYR A 117 2.25 -7.26 -21.77
N MET A 118 2.32 -7.00 -23.08
CA MET A 118 2.24 -5.63 -23.61
C MET A 118 0.88 -4.98 -23.39
N ASP A 119 -0.20 -5.74 -23.24
CA ASP A 119 -1.52 -5.17 -22.97
C ASP A 119 -1.58 -4.57 -21.56
N GLY A 120 -1.11 -5.28 -20.54
CA GLY A 120 -0.96 -4.73 -19.19
C GLY A 120 -0.04 -3.51 -19.14
N TYR A 121 1.05 -3.53 -19.89
CA TYR A 121 1.95 -2.38 -20.02
C TYR A 121 1.25 -1.17 -20.66
N ARG A 122 0.47 -1.37 -21.73
CA ARG A 122 -0.31 -0.30 -22.39
C ARG A 122 -1.36 0.27 -21.45
N GLU A 123 -2.11 -0.60 -20.73
CA GLU A 123 -3.11 -0.16 -19.75
C GLU A 123 -2.45 0.68 -18.65
N ALA A 124 -1.34 0.22 -18.07
CA ALA A 124 -0.61 0.95 -17.05
C ALA A 124 -0.13 2.34 -17.52
N LYS A 125 0.27 2.45 -18.80
CA LYS A 125 0.66 3.72 -19.41
C LYS A 125 -0.53 4.66 -19.60
N GLU A 126 -1.68 4.15 -20.04
CA GLU A 126 -2.90 4.96 -20.17
C GLU A 126 -3.42 5.43 -18.80
N ILE A 127 -3.31 4.61 -17.75
CA ILE A 127 -3.61 5.03 -16.38
C ILE A 127 -2.81 6.27 -15.99
N VAL A 128 -1.49 6.27 -16.19
CA VAL A 128 -0.66 7.44 -15.86
C VAL A 128 -1.10 8.68 -16.62
N LYS A 129 -1.51 8.55 -17.88
CA LYS A 129 -2.02 9.68 -18.69
C LYS A 129 -3.38 10.19 -18.21
N ALA A 130 -4.23 9.30 -17.67
CA ALA A 130 -5.59 9.59 -17.23
C ALA A 130 -5.65 10.28 -15.86
N LEU A 131 -4.56 10.29 -15.09
CA LEU A 131 -4.51 10.94 -13.79
C LEU A 131 -4.83 12.44 -13.91
N ARG A 132 -5.66 12.96 -13.03
CA ARG A 132 -5.99 14.39 -12.92
C ARG A 132 -4.73 15.23 -12.64
N CYS A 133 -3.84 14.69 -11.80
CA CYS A 133 -2.56 15.33 -11.48
C CYS A 133 -1.43 15.02 -12.49
N ASN A 134 -1.72 14.45 -13.64
CA ASN A 134 -0.70 14.01 -14.62
C ASN A 134 0.34 15.10 -14.95
N ARG A 135 -0.08 16.38 -15.03
CA ARG A 135 0.81 17.49 -15.37
C ARG A 135 1.81 17.84 -14.27
N ASP A 136 1.53 17.41 -13.04
CA ASP A 136 2.37 17.66 -11.86
C ASP A 136 3.33 16.48 -11.60
N LEU A 137 3.16 15.35 -12.30
CA LEU A 137 4.05 14.20 -12.20
C LEU A 137 5.43 14.50 -12.78
N LYS A 138 6.44 13.91 -12.15
CA LYS A 138 7.83 14.01 -12.58
C LYS A 138 8.24 12.72 -13.30
N ASP A 139 8.94 12.86 -14.42
CA ASP A 139 9.54 11.78 -15.18
C ASP A 139 8.56 10.64 -15.55
N ASN A 140 7.51 11.00 -16.32
CA ASN A 140 6.51 10.05 -16.81
C ASN A 140 7.15 8.87 -17.59
N LYS A 141 8.29 9.11 -18.27
CA LYS A 141 8.99 8.03 -18.99
C LYS A 141 9.53 6.95 -18.06
N ARG A 142 10.01 7.34 -16.87
CA ARG A 142 10.46 6.41 -15.86
C ARG A 142 9.26 5.69 -15.23
N LEU A 143 8.15 6.41 -14.95
CA LEU A 143 6.94 5.80 -14.40
C LEU A 143 6.41 4.66 -15.27
N TYR A 144 6.44 4.80 -16.60
CA TYR A 144 6.05 3.71 -17.51
C TYR A 144 6.94 2.46 -17.39
N LYS A 145 8.21 2.63 -16.99
CA LYS A 145 9.16 1.53 -16.85
C LYS A 145 9.11 0.83 -15.49
N LEU A 146 8.26 1.30 -14.58
CA LEU A 146 8.13 0.71 -13.24
C LEU A 146 7.13 -0.46 -13.21
N ILE A 147 6.36 -0.69 -14.27
CA ILE A 147 5.42 -1.81 -14.32
C ILE A 147 6.16 -3.16 -14.33
N GLY A 148 5.66 -4.14 -13.61
CA GLY A 148 6.31 -5.44 -13.43
C GLY A 148 7.61 -5.35 -12.63
N THR A 149 7.74 -4.38 -11.70
CA THR A 149 8.90 -4.24 -10.81
C THR A 149 8.48 -4.40 -9.34
N LEU A 150 9.36 -5.02 -8.54
CA LEU A 150 9.04 -5.33 -7.15
C LEU A 150 9.15 -4.10 -6.24
N GLY A 151 10.24 -3.38 -6.30
CA GLY A 151 10.59 -2.34 -5.34
C GLY A 151 11.46 -2.83 -4.20
N GLY A 152 11.56 -2.02 -3.16
CA GLY A 152 12.35 -2.29 -1.97
C GLY A 152 11.51 -2.17 -0.69
N GLY A 153 12.18 -2.11 0.44
CA GLY A 153 11.55 -2.03 1.76
C GLY A 153 10.89 -3.34 2.16
N ASN A 154 9.61 -3.29 2.56
CA ASN A 154 8.86 -4.49 2.96
C ASN A 154 8.29 -5.30 1.78
N HIS A 155 8.58 -4.94 0.53
CA HIS A 155 8.15 -5.71 -0.64
C HIS A 155 8.91 -7.03 -0.74
N PHE A 156 8.22 -8.08 -1.19
CA PHE A 156 8.79 -9.42 -1.28
C PHE A 156 8.12 -10.25 -2.38
N ILE A 157 8.81 -11.32 -2.76
CA ILE A 157 8.30 -12.44 -3.53
C ILE A 157 8.59 -13.70 -2.70
N GLU A 158 7.55 -14.46 -2.36
CA GLU A 158 7.66 -15.72 -1.64
C GLU A 158 7.01 -16.84 -2.43
N VAL A 159 7.53 -18.04 -2.26
CA VAL A 159 6.81 -19.27 -2.55
C VAL A 159 6.58 -19.96 -1.23
N ASP A 160 5.30 -20.07 -0.89
CA ASP A 160 4.84 -20.71 0.33
C ASP A 160 4.25 -22.07 0.03
N ARG A 161 4.14 -22.92 1.05
CA ARG A 161 3.53 -24.25 0.98
C ARG A 161 2.62 -24.46 2.16
N ASP A 162 1.45 -25.08 1.93
CA ASP A 162 0.56 -25.51 3.00
C ASP A 162 0.84 -26.97 3.44
N GLU A 163 0.07 -27.42 4.44
CA GLU A 163 0.21 -28.75 5.03
C GLU A 163 -0.22 -29.88 4.08
N VAL A 164 -1.08 -29.60 3.10
CA VAL A 164 -1.52 -30.59 2.10
C VAL A 164 -0.62 -30.63 0.87
N GLY A 165 0.37 -29.73 0.79
CA GLY A 165 1.38 -29.72 -0.26
C GLY A 165 1.06 -28.81 -1.45
N LEU A 166 0.01 -27.98 -1.38
CA LEU A 166 -0.24 -26.96 -2.37
C LEU A 166 0.73 -25.79 -2.20
N TYR A 167 1.20 -25.23 -3.31
CA TYR A 167 2.13 -24.11 -3.33
C TYR A 167 1.42 -22.82 -3.66
N TYR A 168 1.95 -21.72 -3.14
CA TYR A 168 1.40 -20.38 -3.28
C TYR A 168 2.53 -19.41 -3.64
N LEU A 169 2.45 -18.79 -4.81
CA LEU A 169 3.27 -17.64 -5.15
C LEU A 169 2.65 -16.40 -4.52
N VAL A 170 3.37 -15.75 -3.63
CA VAL A 170 2.93 -14.59 -2.84
C VAL A 170 3.78 -13.39 -3.21
N ILE A 171 3.14 -12.31 -3.70
CA ILE A 171 3.83 -11.11 -4.19
C ILE A 171 3.30 -9.89 -3.46
N HIS A 172 4.16 -9.23 -2.71
CA HIS A 172 3.88 -7.98 -2.03
C HIS A 172 4.54 -6.81 -2.74
N THR A 173 3.75 -5.97 -3.40
CA THR A 173 4.19 -4.71 -4.00
C THR A 173 3.02 -3.78 -4.26
N GLY A 174 3.29 -2.50 -4.53
CA GLY A 174 2.30 -1.46 -4.71
C GLY A 174 2.45 -0.66 -6.00
N SER A 175 1.99 0.58 -5.95
CA SER A 175 2.00 1.51 -7.09
C SER A 175 3.36 2.17 -7.31
N ARG A 176 4.39 1.75 -6.59
CA ARG A 176 5.75 2.22 -6.75
C ARG A 176 5.84 3.76 -6.61
N ASN A 177 6.76 4.38 -7.32
CA ASN A 177 6.92 5.84 -7.31
C ASN A 177 5.70 6.60 -7.86
N LEU A 178 4.80 5.96 -8.61
CA LEU A 178 3.56 6.57 -9.11
C LEU A 178 2.67 7.00 -7.94
N GLY A 179 2.29 6.04 -7.07
CA GLY A 179 1.45 6.33 -5.92
C GLY A 179 2.07 7.33 -4.96
N LYS A 180 3.39 7.23 -4.74
CA LYS A 180 4.12 8.20 -3.92
C LYS A 180 4.00 9.61 -4.47
N GLN A 181 4.19 9.83 -5.78
CA GLN A 181 4.06 11.15 -6.38
C GLN A 181 2.61 11.67 -6.27
N VAL A 182 1.61 10.83 -6.53
CA VAL A 182 0.19 11.18 -6.39
C VAL A 182 -0.11 11.59 -4.95
N ALA A 183 0.29 10.79 -3.96
CA ALA A 183 0.11 11.13 -2.54
C ALA A 183 0.76 12.47 -2.17
N ASP A 184 2.01 12.68 -2.58
CA ASP A 184 2.76 13.92 -2.31
C ASP A 184 2.12 15.15 -2.96
N ILE A 185 1.60 15.03 -4.20
CA ILE A 185 0.93 16.12 -4.93
C ILE A 185 -0.35 16.52 -4.19
N TYR A 186 -1.19 15.54 -3.86
CA TYR A 186 -2.47 15.82 -3.20
C TYR A 186 -2.32 16.24 -1.74
N GLN A 187 -1.31 15.76 -1.01
CA GLN A 187 -1.01 16.27 0.33
C GLN A 187 -0.56 17.74 0.29
N LYS A 188 0.28 18.11 -0.68
CA LYS A 188 0.65 19.52 -0.91
C LYS A 188 -0.54 20.38 -1.30
N LEU A 189 -1.46 19.83 -2.10
CA LEU A 189 -2.71 20.52 -2.46
C LEU A 189 -3.60 20.70 -1.22
N ALA A 190 -3.72 19.68 -0.37
CA ALA A 190 -4.46 19.76 0.88
C ALA A 190 -3.92 20.88 1.81
N ILE A 191 -2.59 20.96 1.96
CA ILE A 191 -1.95 22.05 2.71
C ILE A 191 -2.32 23.42 2.11
N LYS A 192 -2.26 23.57 0.79
CA LYS A 192 -2.64 24.82 0.11
C LYS A 192 -4.12 25.15 0.34
N CYS A 193 -5.01 24.16 0.30
CA CYS A 193 -6.44 24.37 0.56
C CYS A 193 -6.68 24.87 1.99
N GLN A 194 -5.96 24.36 2.99
CA GLN A 194 -6.04 24.89 4.36
C GLN A 194 -5.56 26.35 4.47
N LEU A 195 -4.75 26.81 3.54
CA LEU A 195 -4.29 28.20 3.46
C LEU A 195 -5.22 29.11 2.64
N GLY A 196 -6.35 28.59 2.14
CA GLY A 196 -7.35 29.34 1.38
C GLY A 196 -7.21 29.25 -0.15
N TRP A 197 -6.43 28.29 -0.65
CA TRP A 197 -6.22 28.10 -2.09
C TRP A 197 -7.50 27.74 -2.85
N ALA A 198 -8.39 26.95 -2.24
CA ALA A 198 -9.64 26.54 -2.88
C ALA A 198 -10.50 27.76 -3.21
N GLU A 199 -10.70 28.63 -2.24
CA GLU A 199 -11.48 29.87 -2.40
C GLU A 199 -10.84 30.85 -3.41
N LEU A 200 -9.50 30.93 -3.39
CA LEU A 200 -8.78 31.71 -4.38
C LEU A 200 -9.07 31.22 -5.81
N MET A 201 -9.08 29.88 -5.99
CA MET A 201 -9.35 29.30 -7.30
C MET A 201 -10.81 29.52 -7.75
N GLU A 202 -11.76 29.43 -6.84
CA GLU A 202 -13.17 29.74 -7.14
C GLU A 202 -13.35 31.19 -7.60
N VAL A 203 -12.80 32.16 -6.86
CA VAL A 203 -12.82 33.56 -7.25
C VAL A 203 -12.16 33.79 -8.60
N LYS A 204 -11.03 33.15 -8.86
CA LYS A 204 -10.34 33.22 -10.15
C LYS A 204 -11.18 32.65 -11.29
N GLU A 205 -11.86 31.51 -11.10
CA GLU A 205 -12.72 30.91 -12.11
C GLU A 205 -13.91 31.79 -12.43
N GLN A 206 -14.56 32.39 -11.41
CA GLN A 206 -15.65 33.39 -11.59
C GLN A 206 -15.15 34.60 -12.36
N MET A 207 -14.02 35.17 -11.97
CA MET A 207 -13.39 36.30 -12.67
C MET A 207 -13.11 35.98 -14.15
N ILE A 208 -12.59 34.78 -14.44
CA ILE A 208 -12.35 34.37 -15.83
C ILE A 208 -13.65 34.31 -16.63
N ALA A 209 -14.74 33.80 -16.04
CA ALA A 209 -16.05 33.74 -16.69
C ALA A 209 -16.61 35.12 -16.97
N GLU A 210 -16.56 36.02 -15.98
CA GLU A 210 -17.03 37.40 -16.10
C GLU A 210 -16.27 38.20 -17.18
N TYR A 211 -14.92 38.14 -17.15
CA TYR A 211 -14.11 38.85 -18.15
C TYR A 211 -14.29 38.31 -19.57
N LYS A 212 -14.52 37.00 -19.71
CA LYS A 212 -14.83 36.40 -21.00
C LYS A 212 -16.21 36.84 -21.52
N ALA A 213 -17.23 36.86 -20.65
CA ALA A 213 -18.59 37.29 -20.99
C ALA A 213 -18.63 38.79 -21.38
N ALA A 214 -17.84 39.61 -20.69
CA ALA A 214 -17.72 41.05 -20.98
C ALA A 214 -16.80 41.39 -22.17
N GLY A 215 -16.21 40.41 -22.84
CA GLY A 215 -15.27 40.63 -23.96
C GLY A 215 -13.89 41.19 -23.55
N ARG A 216 -13.58 41.28 -22.24
CA ARG A 216 -12.39 41.95 -21.66
C ARG A 216 -11.19 41.00 -21.53
N LYS A 217 -10.97 40.13 -22.50
CA LYS A 217 -9.89 39.09 -22.44
C LYS A 217 -8.49 39.69 -22.31
N SER A 218 -8.23 40.85 -22.86
CA SER A 218 -6.92 41.53 -22.77
C SER A 218 -6.55 41.97 -21.37
N GLU A 219 -7.52 42.24 -20.49
CA GLU A 219 -7.33 42.69 -19.12
C GLU A 219 -7.22 41.54 -18.12
N LEU A 220 -7.63 40.33 -18.54
CA LEU A 220 -7.75 39.13 -17.66
C LEU A 220 -6.42 38.77 -16.98
N ARG A 221 -5.32 38.88 -17.71
CA ARG A 221 -3.98 38.52 -17.16
C ARG A 221 -3.60 39.40 -15.98
N GLU A 222 -3.84 40.71 -16.10
CA GLU A 222 -3.53 41.66 -15.04
C GLU A 222 -4.50 41.52 -13.87
N ALA A 223 -5.77 41.30 -14.10
CA ALA A 223 -6.76 41.03 -13.05
C ALA A 223 -6.40 39.79 -12.24
N ILE A 224 -5.99 38.68 -12.89
CA ILE A 224 -5.51 37.46 -12.21
C ILE A 224 -4.25 37.77 -11.40
N ARG A 225 -3.30 38.54 -11.92
CA ARG A 225 -2.10 38.93 -11.19
C ARG A 225 -2.43 39.71 -9.91
N GLN A 226 -3.34 40.67 -10.01
CA GLN A 226 -3.79 41.48 -8.86
C GLN A 226 -4.51 40.61 -7.82
N LEU A 227 -5.37 39.69 -8.24
CA LEU A 227 -6.03 38.72 -7.36
C LEU A 227 -4.99 37.91 -6.56
N HIS A 228 -3.96 37.36 -7.21
CA HIS A 228 -2.91 36.62 -6.52
C HIS A 228 -2.07 37.49 -5.58
N CYS A 229 -1.78 38.76 -5.96
CA CYS A 229 -1.03 39.70 -5.12
C CYS A 229 -1.84 40.13 -3.88
N SER A 230 -3.16 40.26 -3.98
CA SER A 230 -4.03 40.66 -2.87
C SER A 230 -4.41 39.49 -1.94
N PHE A 231 -4.16 38.25 -2.37
CA PHE A 231 -4.53 37.08 -1.59
C PHE A 231 -3.71 36.98 -0.31
N LYS A 232 -4.40 36.85 0.83
CA LYS A 232 -3.80 36.62 2.14
C LYS A 232 -4.07 35.18 2.55
N THR A 233 -3.00 34.48 2.91
CA THR A 233 -3.11 33.10 3.42
C THR A 233 -3.87 33.07 4.74
N LYS A 234 -4.71 32.07 4.90
CA LYS A 234 -5.42 31.77 6.16
C LYS A 234 -4.47 31.09 7.16
N LYS A 235 -4.81 31.17 8.43
CA LYS A 235 -4.13 30.34 9.45
C LYS A 235 -4.65 28.90 9.29
N PRO A 236 -3.76 27.86 9.18
CA PRO A 236 -4.20 26.49 9.10
C PRO A 236 -5.01 26.07 10.33
N ALA A 237 -6.09 25.33 10.13
CA ALA A 237 -6.92 24.80 11.20
C ALA A 237 -6.39 23.47 11.78
N VAL A 238 -5.51 22.80 11.04
CA VAL A 238 -4.95 21.49 11.37
C VAL A 238 -3.45 21.46 11.07
N PRO A 239 -2.66 20.53 11.67
CA PRO A 239 -1.28 20.29 11.29
C PRO A 239 -1.13 19.98 9.80
N GLN A 240 0.02 20.28 9.20
CA GLN A 240 0.25 20.08 7.76
C GLN A 240 0.07 18.63 7.34
N GLU A 241 0.51 17.70 8.16
CA GLU A 241 0.41 16.26 7.94
C GLU A 241 -1.04 15.76 7.91
N LEU A 242 -1.96 16.48 8.55
CA LEU A 242 -3.38 16.17 8.66
C LEU A 242 -4.27 17.13 7.86
N SER A 243 -3.66 17.91 6.96
CA SER A 243 -4.39 18.74 6.00
C SER A 243 -5.28 17.88 5.09
N TYR A 244 -6.49 18.33 4.84
CA TYR A 244 -7.52 17.56 4.13
C TYR A 244 -8.00 18.25 2.85
N LEU A 245 -8.61 17.46 1.98
CA LEU A 245 -9.28 17.85 0.76
C LEU A 245 -10.79 17.70 0.92
N GLU A 246 -11.55 18.60 0.29
CA GLU A 246 -13.02 18.60 0.22
C GLU A 246 -13.47 18.88 -1.24
N GLY A 247 -14.75 18.62 -1.52
CA GLY A 247 -15.37 18.92 -2.82
C GLY A 247 -14.59 18.32 -4.00
N ARG A 248 -14.41 19.09 -5.08
CA ARG A 248 -13.76 18.63 -6.31
C ARG A 248 -12.35 18.09 -6.10
N TYR A 249 -11.56 18.65 -5.18
CA TYR A 249 -10.20 18.20 -4.93
C TYR A 249 -10.16 16.82 -4.22
N ARG A 250 -11.17 16.56 -3.38
CA ARG A 250 -11.41 15.21 -2.83
C ARG A 250 -11.74 14.23 -3.94
N ASP A 251 -12.64 14.60 -4.84
CA ASP A 251 -13.07 13.72 -5.93
C ASP A 251 -11.95 13.44 -6.94
N ASP A 252 -11.12 14.45 -7.24
CA ASP A 252 -9.92 14.29 -8.06
C ASP A 252 -8.92 13.32 -7.41
N TYR A 253 -8.69 13.46 -6.10
CA TYR A 253 -7.82 12.52 -5.37
C TYR A 253 -8.38 11.09 -5.36
N LEU A 254 -9.68 10.90 -5.13
CA LEU A 254 -10.32 9.58 -5.18
C LEU A 254 -10.19 8.92 -6.54
N ASN A 255 -10.36 9.69 -7.62
CA ASN A 255 -10.14 9.20 -8.98
C ASN A 255 -8.70 8.71 -9.17
N ASP A 256 -7.73 9.54 -8.81
CA ASP A 256 -6.32 9.24 -9.03
C ASP A 256 -5.82 8.11 -8.11
N MET A 257 -6.34 8.04 -6.88
CA MET A 257 -6.06 6.93 -5.96
C MET A 257 -6.54 5.59 -6.55
N ARG A 258 -7.76 5.54 -7.10
CA ARG A 258 -8.29 4.32 -7.75
C ARG A 258 -7.49 3.92 -8.98
N LEU A 259 -7.05 4.88 -9.77
CA LEU A 259 -6.15 4.63 -10.90
C LEU A 259 -4.79 4.07 -10.43
N CYS A 260 -4.23 4.58 -9.33
CA CYS A 260 -3.03 4.02 -8.72
C CYS A 260 -3.24 2.60 -8.20
N GLN A 261 -4.41 2.29 -7.61
CA GLN A 261 -4.76 0.92 -7.19
C GLN A 261 -4.79 -0.03 -8.39
N ARG A 262 -5.45 0.36 -9.49
CA ARG A 262 -5.50 -0.45 -10.71
C ARG A 262 -4.10 -0.66 -11.29
N TRP A 263 -3.28 0.37 -11.29
CA TRP A 263 -1.88 0.25 -11.73
C TRP A 263 -1.09 -0.74 -10.86
N ALA A 264 -1.27 -0.69 -9.54
CA ALA A 264 -0.61 -1.60 -8.60
C ALA A 264 -1.09 -3.05 -8.77
N GLU A 265 -2.37 -3.26 -9.05
CA GLU A 265 -2.94 -4.58 -9.38
C GLU A 265 -2.27 -5.17 -10.63
N ILE A 266 -2.18 -4.40 -11.72
CA ILE A 266 -1.49 -4.82 -12.95
C ILE A 266 -0.02 -5.15 -12.65
N ASN A 267 0.64 -4.34 -11.81
CA ASN A 267 2.02 -4.57 -11.42
C ASN A 267 2.20 -5.94 -10.73
N ARG A 268 1.36 -6.26 -9.74
CA ARG A 268 1.39 -7.56 -9.03
C ARG A 268 1.09 -8.73 -9.96
N GLN A 269 0.04 -8.63 -10.76
CA GLN A 269 -0.35 -9.66 -11.72
C GLN A 269 0.76 -9.94 -12.73
N MET A 270 1.39 -8.91 -13.28
CA MET A 270 2.49 -9.06 -14.24
C MET A 270 3.70 -9.78 -13.63
N ILE A 271 4.08 -9.45 -12.39
CA ILE A 271 5.16 -10.19 -11.70
C ILE A 271 4.76 -11.66 -11.49
N ALA A 272 3.52 -11.90 -11.06
CA ALA A 272 3.02 -13.25 -10.82
C ALA A 272 3.02 -14.09 -12.10
N GLU A 273 2.58 -13.53 -13.21
CA GLU A 273 2.55 -14.19 -14.50
C GLU A 273 3.97 -14.50 -15.02
N LEU A 274 4.90 -13.53 -14.93
CA LEU A 274 6.29 -13.74 -15.32
C LEU A 274 6.92 -14.93 -14.59
N ILE A 275 6.74 -15.01 -13.27
CA ILE A 275 7.29 -16.11 -12.44
C ILE A 275 6.57 -17.42 -12.75
N THR A 276 5.25 -17.39 -12.81
CA THR A 276 4.45 -18.61 -13.06
C THR A 276 4.76 -19.20 -14.43
N ASP A 277 4.88 -18.37 -15.47
CA ASP A 277 5.23 -18.82 -16.81
C ASP A 277 6.62 -19.46 -16.85
N TRP A 278 7.57 -18.91 -16.10
CA TRP A 278 8.89 -19.51 -15.97
C TRP A 278 8.81 -20.86 -15.26
N LEU A 279 8.10 -20.98 -14.14
CA LEU A 279 7.90 -22.23 -13.40
C LEU A 279 7.25 -23.31 -14.30
N VAL A 280 6.23 -22.93 -15.08
CA VAL A 280 5.58 -23.85 -16.03
C VAL A 280 6.55 -24.27 -17.14
N ALA A 281 7.35 -23.35 -17.69
CA ALA A 281 8.35 -23.63 -18.70
C ALA A 281 9.47 -24.57 -18.20
N GLN A 282 9.82 -24.51 -16.89
CA GLN A 282 10.73 -25.45 -16.24
C GLN A 282 10.09 -26.83 -15.97
N GLY A 283 8.78 -26.97 -16.20
CA GLY A 283 8.01 -28.18 -15.87
C GLY A 283 7.84 -28.40 -14.35
N SER A 284 7.96 -27.35 -13.55
CA SER A 284 7.88 -27.43 -12.10
C SER A 284 6.48 -27.10 -11.55
N ALA A 285 5.69 -26.32 -12.29
CA ALA A 285 4.34 -25.90 -11.86
C ALA A 285 3.28 -26.30 -12.88
N ASP A 286 2.11 -26.67 -12.36
CA ASP A 286 0.87 -26.76 -13.12
C ASP A 286 -0.17 -25.84 -12.48
N ILE A 287 -0.61 -24.86 -13.25
CA ILE A 287 -1.69 -23.92 -12.86
C ILE A 287 -3.06 -24.37 -13.38
N SER A 288 -3.10 -25.26 -14.38
CA SER A 288 -4.34 -25.67 -15.04
C SER A 288 -5.15 -26.65 -14.20
N THR A 289 -4.47 -27.45 -13.39
CA THR A 289 -5.11 -28.41 -12.47
C THR A 289 -5.34 -27.86 -11.06
N CYS A 290 -4.89 -26.62 -10.80
CA CYS A 290 -5.12 -25.99 -9.52
C CYS A 290 -6.56 -25.47 -9.42
N GLU A 291 -7.35 -26.03 -8.52
CA GLU A 291 -8.75 -25.62 -8.30
C GLU A 291 -8.85 -24.28 -7.58
N GLU A 292 -7.86 -23.92 -6.76
CA GLU A 292 -7.83 -22.65 -6.06
C GLU A 292 -7.54 -21.48 -7.02
N LYS A 293 -8.38 -20.44 -6.91
CA LYS A 293 -8.22 -19.23 -7.74
C LYS A 293 -7.26 -18.22 -7.08
N PRO A 294 -6.53 -17.45 -7.90
CA PRO A 294 -5.77 -16.31 -7.40
C PRO A 294 -6.66 -15.30 -6.69
N PHE A 295 -6.11 -14.62 -5.70
CA PHE A 295 -6.77 -13.55 -4.98
C PHE A 295 -5.75 -12.50 -4.51
N GLU A 296 -6.25 -11.34 -4.07
CA GLU A 296 -5.38 -10.30 -3.51
C GLU A 296 -5.98 -9.63 -2.27
N SER A 297 -5.10 -9.08 -1.44
CA SER A 297 -5.43 -8.21 -0.32
C SER A 297 -4.71 -6.89 -0.48
N VAL A 298 -5.48 -5.83 -0.61
CA VAL A 298 -4.98 -4.47 -0.82
C VAL A 298 -5.05 -3.69 0.48
N HIS A 299 -4.03 -2.91 0.76
CA HIS A 299 -3.99 -1.92 1.84
C HIS A 299 -3.56 -0.55 1.29
N ASN A 300 -3.65 0.52 2.12
CA ASN A 300 -3.40 1.91 1.73
C ASN A 300 -4.35 2.42 0.63
N TYR A 301 -5.65 2.42 0.94
CA TYR A 301 -6.69 2.89 0.02
C TYR A 301 -7.96 3.34 0.75
N ILE A 302 -8.91 3.88 -0.02
CA ILE A 302 -10.28 4.17 0.43
C ILE A 302 -11.22 3.24 -0.34
N GLY A 303 -11.96 2.41 0.39
CA GLY A 303 -12.93 1.48 -0.19
C GLY A 303 -14.15 2.19 -0.78
N LEU A 304 -15.00 1.43 -1.50
CA LEU A 304 -16.30 1.91 -1.96
C LEU A 304 -17.26 2.22 -0.80
N ASP A 305 -16.99 1.66 0.38
CA ASP A 305 -17.65 1.94 1.65
C ASP A 305 -17.18 3.26 2.31
N ASN A 306 -16.32 4.04 1.64
CA ASN A 306 -15.64 5.23 2.16
C ASN A 306 -14.77 4.97 3.40
N ILE A 307 -14.44 3.73 3.72
CA ILE A 307 -13.49 3.41 4.79
C ILE A 307 -12.07 3.57 4.26
N ILE A 308 -11.32 4.45 4.91
CA ILE A 308 -9.88 4.57 4.73
C ILE A 308 -9.22 3.38 5.42
N ARG A 309 -8.31 2.70 4.74
CA ARG A 309 -7.51 1.59 5.25
C ARG A 309 -6.03 1.90 5.04
N LYS A 310 -5.35 2.33 6.10
CA LYS A 310 -3.91 2.57 6.11
C LYS A 310 -3.19 1.43 6.83
N GLY A 311 -2.50 0.59 6.09
CA GLY A 311 -1.94 -0.64 6.65
C GLY A 311 -3.04 -1.52 7.27
N ALA A 312 -4.16 -1.64 6.57
CA ALA A 312 -5.27 -2.49 6.90
C ALA A 312 -5.93 -2.99 5.61
N ILE A 313 -6.49 -4.19 5.64
CA ILE A 313 -7.18 -4.81 4.51
C ILE A 313 -8.69 -4.85 4.74
N ALA A 314 -9.47 -4.99 3.66
CA ALA A 314 -10.88 -5.32 3.78
C ALA A 314 -11.06 -6.78 4.23
N ALA A 315 -12.08 -7.03 5.04
CA ALA A 315 -12.48 -8.34 5.53
C ALA A 315 -14.01 -8.44 5.54
N TYR A 316 -14.62 -8.20 4.35
CA TYR A 316 -16.06 -8.35 4.19
C TYR A 316 -16.46 -9.81 4.39
N GLU A 317 -17.72 -10.04 4.68
CA GLU A 317 -18.23 -11.41 4.86
C GLU A 317 -17.97 -12.29 3.62
N GLY A 318 -17.34 -13.43 3.85
CA GLY A 318 -16.98 -14.37 2.78
C GLY A 318 -15.78 -13.96 1.92
N GLN A 319 -15.20 -12.77 2.12
CA GLN A 319 -14.04 -12.32 1.35
C GLN A 319 -12.77 -13.08 1.76
N LYS A 320 -12.10 -13.71 0.79
CA LYS A 320 -10.79 -14.33 0.98
C LYS A 320 -9.73 -13.22 1.08
N CYS A 321 -8.85 -13.34 2.06
CA CYS A 321 -7.76 -12.39 2.28
C CYS A 321 -6.52 -13.09 2.86
N ILE A 322 -5.38 -12.39 2.81
CA ILE A 322 -4.10 -12.89 3.35
C ILE A 322 -3.55 -11.89 4.37
N ILE A 323 -2.99 -12.41 5.46
CA ILE A 323 -2.30 -11.65 6.50
C ILE A 323 -0.90 -12.24 6.63
N PRO A 324 0.14 -11.63 6.03
CA PRO A 324 1.53 -12.08 6.18
C PRO A 324 2.02 -11.81 7.61
N LEU A 325 2.81 -12.71 8.12
CA LEU A 325 3.42 -12.59 9.45
C LEU A 325 4.85 -12.07 9.34
N ASN A 326 5.74 -12.86 8.80
CA ASN A 326 7.14 -12.52 8.51
C ASN A 326 7.77 -13.59 7.61
N MET A 327 9.02 -13.38 7.17
CA MET A 327 9.77 -14.26 6.26
C MET A 327 9.92 -15.71 6.72
N ARG A 328 9.70 -16.03 8.01
CA ARG A 328 9.83 -17.38 8.59
C ARG A 328 8.48 -18.01 8.90
N ASP A 329 7.58 -17.24 9.49
CA ASP A 329 6.32 -17.78 10.01
C ASP A 329 5.24 -17.84 8.91
N GLY A 330 5.48 -17.22 7.75
CA GLY A 330 4.62 -17.26 6.58
C GLY A 330 3.39 -16.38 6.68
N SER A 331 2.27 -16.87 6.16
CA SER A 331 1.06 -16.07 6.01
C SER A 331 -0.20 -16.84 6.42
N LEU A 332 -1.21 -16.12 6.88
CA LEU A 332 -2.53 -16.65 7.20
C LEU A 332 -3.46 -16.39 6.00
N ILE A 333 -4.04 -17.44 5.41
CA ILE A 333 -5.16 -17.30 4.48
C ILE A 333 -6.44 -17.30 5.30
N CYS A 334 -7.25 -16.28 5.12
CA CYS A 334 -8.41 -16.01 5.95
C CYS A 334 -9.65 -15.75 5.11
N ILE A 335 -10.82 -15.93 5.74
CA ILE A 335 -12.12 -15.48 5.23
C ILE A 335 -12.66 -14.40 6.17
N GLY A 336 -12.98 -13.25 5.62
CA GLY A 336 -13.56 -12.12 6.35
C GLY A 336 -14.93 -12.47 6.96
N ARG A 337 -15.20 -11.93 8.13
CA ARG A 337 -16.46 -12.11 8.86
C ARG A 337 -17.44 -10.95 8.70
N GLY A 338 -17.05 -9.90 7.94
CA GLY A 338 -17.89 -8.71 7.76
C GLY A 338 -18.16 -7.96 9.07
N ASN A 339 -17.29 -8.08 10.07
CA ASN A 339 -17.51 -7.48 11.37
C ASN A 339 -17.53 -5.94 11.28
N THR A 340 -18.74 -5.37 11.38
CA THR A 340 -18.93 -3.93 11.28
C THR A 340 -18.25 -3.17 12.41
N ASP A 341 -18.09 -3.76 13.60
CA ASP A 341 -17.34 -3.12 14.68
C ASP A 341 -15.86 -2.92 14.34
N TRP A 342 -15.31 -3.74 13.45
CA TRP A 342 -13.98 -3.61 12.89
C TRP A 342 -13.91 -2.81 11.58
N ASN A 343 -14.95 -2.06 11.24
CA ASN A 343 -15.08 -1.41 9.93
C ASN A 343 -14.92 -2.41 8.75
N CYS A 344 -15.39 -3.65 8.90
CA CYS A 344 -15.20 -4.75 7.95
C CYS A 344 -13.74 -4.85 7.47
N SER A 345 -12.80 -4.77 8.41
CA SER A 345 -11.36 -4.69 8.13
C SER A 345 -10.57 -5.64 9.02
N ALA A 346 -9.35 -5.97 8.58
CA ALA A 346 -8.40 -6.79 9.33
C ALA A 346 -6.99 -6.17 9.23
N PRO A 347 -6.01 -6.59 10.08
CA PRO A 347 -4.63 -6.15 9.93
C PRO A 347 -4.06 -6.59 8.58
N HIS A 348 -3.13 -5.81 8.04
CA HIS A 348 -2.44 -6.14 6.78
C HIS A 348 -1.20 -7.03 6.98
N GLY A 349 -0.81 -7.28 8.24
CA GLY A 349 0.36 -8.09 8.59
C GLY A 349 0.50 -8.28 10.09
N ALA A 350 1.70 -8.68 10.53
CA ALA A 350 1.98 -8.86 11.96
C ALA A 350 2.21 -7.54 12.71
N GLY A 351 2.64 -6.49 12.01
CA GLY A 351 3.13 -5.27 12.65
C GLY A 351 4.52 -5.43 13.25
N ARG A 352 5.20 -4.32 13.43
CA ARG A 352 6.58 -4.30 13.94
C ARG A 352 6.59 -4.07 15.45
N ILE A 353 7.57 -4.70 16.14
CA ILE A 353 7.91 -4.39 17.53
C ILE A 353 9.15 -3.50 17.64
N MET A 354 9.86 -3.31 16.54
CA MET A 354 11.07 -2.48 16.45
C MET A 354 10.95 -1.57 15.25
N SER A 355 11.39 -0.32 15.38
CA SER A 355 11.61 0.54 14.22
C SER A 355 12.70 -0.08 13.33
N ARG A 356 12.73 0.28 12.02
CA ARG A 356 13.78 -0.18 11.10
C ARG A 356 15.18 0.08 11.67
N LYS A 357 15.43 1.28 12.17
CA LYS A 357 16.72 1.68 12.79
C LYS A 357 17.09 0.83 14.00
N GLN A 358 16.13 0.52 14.87
CA GLN A 358 16.36 -0.36 16.01
C GLN A 358 16.71 -1.78 15.56
N ALA A 359 15.97 -2.33 14.60
CA ALA A 359 16.23 -3.66 14.06
C ALA A 359 17.63 -3.75 13.44
N PHE A 360 18.03 -2.77 12.63
CA PHE A 360 19.41 -2.68 12.10
C PHE A 360 20.49 -2.72 13.18
N ASN A 361 20.27 -2.02 14.30
CA ASN A 361 21.27 -1.87 15.35
C ASN A 361 21.30 -3.06 16.33
N SER A 362 20.18 -3.76 16.53
CA SER A 362 20.02 -4.75 17.59
C SER A 362 20.05 -6.19 17.11
N ILE A 363 19.71 -6.44 15.84
CA ILE A 363 19.67 -7.79 15.29
C ILE A 363 21.03 -8.13 14.69
N SER A 364 21.62 -9.29 15.10
CA SER A 364 22.83 -9.79 14.46
C SER A 364 22.50 -10.53 13.16
N LEU A 365 23.44 -10.51 12.20
CA LEU A 365 23.28 -11.26 10.94
C LEU A 365 23.22 -12.78 11.20
N ASP A 366 23.97 -13.27 12.19
CA ASP A 366 23.99 -14.69 12.57
C ASP A 366 22.63 -15.15 13.12
N ASP A 367 21.98 -14.34 13.95
CA ASP A 367 20.64 -14.66 14.47
C ASP A 367 19.60 -14.58 13.37
N TYR A 368 19.72 -13.62 12.46
CA TYR A 368 18.87 -13.54 11.28
C TYR A 368 19.01 -14.78 10.42
N ALA A 369 20.25 -15.20 10.07
CA ALA A 369 20.51 -16.40 9.29
C ALA A 369 19.97 -17.67 9.98
N LYS A 370 20.18 -17.81 11.29
CA LYS A 370 19.61 -18.94 12.07
C LYS A 370 18.07 -18.95 12.03
N SER A 371 17.44 -17.79 12.09
CA SER A 371 15.97 -17.69 12.06
C SER A 371 15.36 -18.12 10.73
N MET A 372 16.15 -18.11 9.66
CA MET A 372 15.72 -18.46 8.29
C MET A 372 16.10 -19.90 7.88
N GLN A 373 16.61 -20.72 8.81
CA GLN A 373 16.95 -22.12 8.52
C GLN A 373 15.75 -22.90 7.98
N GLY A 374 15.95 -23.63 6.88
CA GLY A 374 14.91 -24.42 6.21
C GLY A 374 14.16 -23.67 5.11
N ILE A 375 14.43 -22.38 4.92
CA ILE A 375 13.85 -21.55 3.85
C ILE A 375 14.99 -21.14 2.91
N TYR A 376 14.82 -21.38 1.61
CA TYR A 376 15.79 -20.88 0.63
C TYR A 376 15.66 -19.37 0.48
N THR A 377 16.72 -18.65 0.75
CA THR A 377 16.80 -17.21 0.55
C THR A 377 18.24 -16.72 0.41
N GLU A 378 18.51 -15.86 -0.54
CA GLU A 378 19.75 -15.10 -0.69
C GLU A 378 19.63 -13.67 -0.15
N SER A 379 18.48 -13.36 0.46
CA SER A 379 18.17 -12.01 0.96
C SER A 379 18.59 -11.79 2.41
N VAL A 380 19.29 -12.74 3.06
CA VAL A 380 19.81 -12.58 4.42
C VAL A 380 21.16 -11.87 4.37
N ASN A 381 21.13 -10.56 4.53
CA ASN A 381 22.32 -9.70 4.48
C ASN A 381 22.14 -8.45 5.35
N GLU A 382 23.18 -7.61 5.46
CA GLU A 382 23.14 -6.38 6.25
C GLU A 382 22.05 -5.41 5.79
N GLU A 383 21.76 -5.32 4.48
CA GLU A 383 20.80 -4.35 3.93
C GLU A 383 19.34 -4.71 4.20
N THR A 384 19.05 -5.98 4.48
CA THR A 384 17.69 -6.48 4.76
C THR A 384 17.46 -6.84 6.23
N LYS A 385 18.39 -6.54 7.10
CA LYS A 385 18.39 -6.92 8.52
C LYS A 385 17.17 -6.39 9.29
N ASP A 386 16.66 -5.23 8.89
CA ASP A 386 15.43 -4.65 9.45
C ASP A 386 14.16 -5.45 9.15
N GLU A 387 14.19 -6.32 8.14
CA GLU A 387 13.07 -7.18 7.76
C GLU A 387 13.14 -8.59 8.38
N SER A 388 14.15 -8.83 9.24
CA SER A 388 14.27 -10.08 9.98
C SER A 388 12.97 -10.43 10.74
N PRO A 389 12.62 -11.73 10.85
CA PRO A 389 11.45 -12.20 11.63
C PRO A 389 11.37 -11.64 13.05
N MET A 390 12.52 -11.38 13.67
CA MET A 390 12.60 -10.84 15.04
C MET A 390 12.15 -9.40 15.18
N ALA A 391 11.99 -8.64 14.08
CA ALA A 391 11.49 -7.27 14.10
C ALA A 391 9.96 -7.16 14.20
N TYR A 392 9.25 -8.29 14.09
CA TYR A 392 7.79 -8.36 13.99
C TYR A 392 7.15 -8.93 15.26
N LYS A 393 5.87 -8.60 15.49
CA LYS A 393 5.08 -9.15 16.60
C LYS A 393 4.96 -10.67 16.47
N PRO A 394 4.91 -11.40 17.60
CA PRO A 394 4.71 -12.83 17.58
C PRO A 394 3.41 -13.24 16.89
N LYS A 395 3.47 -14.29 16.06
CA LYS A 395 2.29 -14.79 15.32
C LYS A 395 1.09 -15.08 16.21
N ASP A 396 1.32 -15.65 17.39
CA ASP A 396 0.23 -16.06 18.32
C ASP A 396 -0.53 -14.83 18.87
N GLU A 397 0.15 -13.68 19.02
CA GLU A 397 -0.49 -12.41 19.38
C GLU A 397 -1.46 -11.97 18.29
N ILE A 398 -1.03 -12.00 17.04
CA ILE A 398 -1.88 -11.61 15.91
C ILE A 398 -3.05 -12.58 15.77
N ILE A 399 -2.79 -13.88 15.76
CA ILE A 399 -3.83 -14.93 15.69
C ILE A 399 -4.85 -14.77 16.81
N GLY A 400 -4.39 -14.47 18.04
CA GLY A 400 -5.26 -14.25 19.19
C GLY A 400 -6.22 -13.05 19.01
N ASN A 401 -5.73 -11.98 18.39
CA ASN A 401 -6.43 -10.70 18.28
C ASN A 401 -7.38 -10.59 17.06
N ILE A 402 -7.25 -11.44 16.04
CA ILE A 402 -8.03 -11.31 14.78
C ILE A 402 -9.28 -12.18 14.71
N LYS A 403 -9.56 -13.00 15.73
CA LYS A 403 -10.65 -13.99 15.72
C LYS A 403 -12.04 -13.39 15.50
N ASP A 404 -12.24 -12.12 15.87
CA ASP A 404 -13.51 -11.45 15.72
C ASP A 404 -13.75 -10.92 14.29
N THR A 405 -12.69 -10.75 13.50
CA THR A 405 -12.80 -10.13 12.16
C THR A 405 -12.56 -11.09 11.00
N VAL A 406 -11.80 -12.18 11.19
CA VAL A 406 -11.55 -13.19 10.17
C VAL A 406 -11.61 -14.61 10.73
N ASN A 407 -11.91 -15.57 9.88
CA ASN A 407 -11.70 -17.00 10.10
C ASN A 407 -10.42 -17.41 9.38
N ILE A 408 -9.43 -17.94 10.10
CA ILE A 408 -8.22 -18.52 9.49
C ILE A 408 -8.61 -19.86 8.87
N VAL A 409 -8.40 -20.02 7.57
CA VAL A 409 -8.74 -21.25 6.83
C VAL A 409 -7.50 -22.04 6.42
N ASN A 410 -6.34 -21.38 6.30
CA ASN A 410 -5.08 -22.04 6.00
C ASN A 410 -3.89 -21.26 6.55
N VAL A 411 -2.78 -21.94 6.82
CA VAL A 411 -1.49 -21.37 7.19
C VAL A 411 -0.47 -21.83 6.17
N ILE A 412 0.09 -20.90 5.43
CA ILE A 412 1.10 -21.17 4.42
C ILE A 412 2.48 -20.74 4.93
N LYS A 413 3.51 -21.57 4.69
CA LYS A 413 4.87 -21.34 5.19
C LYS A 413 5.85 -21.17 4.05
N PRO A 414 6.78 -20.20 4.12
CA PRO A 414 7.76 -19.99 3.08
C PRO A 414 8.68 -21.20 2.90
N VAL A 415 8.90 -21.57 1.65
CA VAL A 415 9.96 -22.48 1.22
C VAL A 415 11.03 -21.73 0.42
N TYR A 416 10.66 -20.58 -0.13
CA TYR A 416 11.52 -19.64 -0.83
C TYR A 416 11.11 -18.19 -0.50
N ASN A 417 12.10 -17.32 -0.29
CA ASN A 417 11.85 -15.88 -0.08
C ASN A 417 12.89 -15.02 -0.82
N PHE A 418 12.40 -13.98 -1.47
CA PHE A 418 13.19 -12.93 -2.10
C PHE A 418 12.77 -11.56 -1.57
N LYS A 419 13.73 -10.83 -1.03
CA LYS A 419 13.61 -9.42 -0.66
C LYS A 419 14.69 -8.61 -1.33
N ALA A 420 14.31 -7.44 -1.84
CA ALA A 420 15.27 -6.49 -2.35
C ALA A 420 15.67 -5.50 -1.25
N ALA A 421 16.94 -5.15 -1.23
CA ALA A 421 17.42 -3.96 -0.51
C ALA A 421 16.78 -2.68 -1.07
N GLU A 422 16.72 -1.62 -0.26
CA GLU A 422 16.23 -0.29 -0.65
C GLU A 422 17.16 0.41 -1.66
#